data_657848aa4c8dd51018d93d2e1e9136d2
#
_entry.id   657848aa4c8dd51018d93d2e1e9136d2
#
_cell.length_a   1.000
_cell.length_b   1.000
_cell.length_c   1.000
_cell.angle_alpha   90.00
_cell.angle_beta   90.00
_cell.angle_gamma   90.00
#
_symmetry.space_group_name_H-M   'P 1'
#
loop_
_entity.id
_entity.type
_entity.pdbx_description
1 polymer ?
#
loop_
_entity_poly.entity_id
_entity_poly.type
_entity_poly.pdbx_seq_one_letter_code
_entity_poly.pdbx_strand_id
1 'polypeptide(L)'
;MCQVMGVDMTEKEMTLERDTGCPEHYRGNGFITCSRAMKSALGRWPAATALRCTMAVWWWCCAFKYVWRCMVKGKTLEDIDKAIDCLYKLRREIKPYLKSQMEADHIVAGKSIEDR
;
A
#
# COMPACT_ATOMS: atom_id res chain seq x y z
N MET A 1 17.20 -2.58 -6.00
CA MET A 1 17.38 -2.98 -5.67
C MET A 1 17.67 -3.46 -5.24
N CYS A 2 18.07 -3.75 -5.12
CA CYS A 2 18.53 -4.21 -4.72
C CYS A 2 19.13 -4.71 -4.72
N GLN A 3 19.56 -4.94 -4.60
CA GLN A 3 20.15 -5.51 -4.59
C GLN A 3 20.34 -6.28 -4.55
N VAL A 4 20.56 -6.46 -4.73
CA VAL A 4 20.88 -7.22 -4.57
C VAL A 4 20.82 -7.94 -4.28
N MET A 5 20.59 -8.42 -4.62
CA MET A 5 20.41 -9.29 -4.22
C MET A 5 20.25 -9.65 -3.14
N GLY A 6 19.22 -10.07 -3.44
CA GLY A 6 18.87 -10.42 -2.10
C GLY A 6 19.92 -10.07 -1.21
N VAL A 7 20.53 -9.34 -1.67
CA VAL A 7 21.64 -8.88 -0.93
C VAL A 7 21.20 -8.01 0.19
N ASP A 8 21.71 -8.21 1.34
CA ASP A 8 21.45 -7.33 2.44
C ASP A 8 21.94 -5.94 2.12
N MET A 9 21.10 -4.96 2.38
CA MET A 9 21.58 -3.59 2.27
C MET A 9 22.65 -3.35 3.31
N THR A 10 23.76 -2.79 2.88
CA THR A 10 24.76 -2.38 3.82
C THR A 10 24.29 -1.16 4.58
N GLU A 11 24.88 -0.93 5.70
CA GLU A 11 24.56 0.25 6.47
C GLU A 11 24.80 1.53 5.66
N LYS A 12 25.82 1.52 4.83
CA LYS A 12 26.12 2.66 4.00
C LYS A 12 25.01 2.91 2.98
N GLU A 13 24.49 1.84 2.38
CA GLU A 13 23.43 1.99 1.41
C GLU A 13 22.15 2.47 2.06
N MET A 14 21.86 2.01 3.25
CA MET A 14 20.71 2.48 4.00
C MET A 14 20.83 3.97 4.31
N THR A 15 22.02 4.38 4.73
CA THR A 15 22.26 5.77 5.01
C THR A 15 22.12 6.63 3.78
N LEU A 16 22.62 6.13 2.64
CA LEU A 16 22.51 6.85 1.38
C LEU A 16 21.06 7.04 1.00
N GLU A 17 20.25 6.01 1.17
CA GLU A 17 18.83 6.13 0.86
C GLU A 17 18.16 7.20 1.70
N ARG A 18 18.50 7.27 2.99
CA ARG A 18 17.96 8.31 3.85
C ARG A 18 18.38 9.70 3.38
N ASP A 19 19.61 9.81 2.89
CA ASP A 19 20.19 11.11 2.57
C ASP A 19 19.80 11.61 1.19
N THR A 20 19.21 10.76 0.35
CA THR A 20 18.92 11.14 -1.01
C THR A 20 17.51 11.67 -1.21
N GLY A 21 17.07 12.48 -0.27
CA GLY A 21 15.86 13.25 -0.48
C GLY A 21 14.60 12.70 0.10
N CYS A 22 14.69 11.68 0.92
CA CYS A 22 13.48 11.18 1.59
C CYS A 22 13.11 12.15 2.71
N PRO A 23 11.93 12.81 2.61
CA PRO A 23 11.54 13.73 3.68
C PRO A 23 11.47 13.00 5.02
N GLU A 24 11.73 13.74 6.06
CA GLU A 24 11.83 13.15 7.39
C GLU A 24 10.56 12.39 7.78
N HIS A 25 9.40 12.94 7.44
CA HIS A 25 8.14 12.32 7.86
C HIS A 25 7.85 11.01 7.13
N TYR A 26 8.69 10.61 6.18
CA TYR A 26 8.56 9.33 5.50
C TYR A 26 9.69 8.37 5.84
N ARG A 27 10.64 8.78 6.68
CA ARG A 27 11.84 7.97 6.93
C ARG A 27 11.62 6.78 7.85
N GLY A 28 10.55 6.80 8.64
CA GLY A 28 10.36 5.74 9.62
C GLY A 28 11.50 5.74 10.62
N ASN A 29 12.08 4.57 10.86
CA ASN A 29 13.20 4.47 11.80
C ASN A 29 14.54 4.73 11.11
N GLY A 30 14.53 5.18 9.87
CA GLY A 30 15.74 5.46 9.13
C GLY A 30 16.19 4.32 8.24
N PHE A 31 15.69 3.12 8.47
CA PHE A 31 16.04 1.96 7.66
C PHE A 31 14.87 1.46 6.85
N ILE A 32 13.67 1.59 7.37
CA ILE A 32 12.46 1.22 6.66
C ILE A 32 11.69 2.50 6.40
N THR A 33 11.80 3.00 5.17
CA THR A 33 11.08 4.20 4.78
C THR A 33 9.67 3.83 4.36
N CYS A 34 8.82 4.84 4.25
CA CYS A 34 7.44 4.64 3.82
C CYS A 34 7.38 3.92 2.48
N SER A 35 8.18 4.35 1.50
CA SER A 35 8.15 3.73 0.18
C SER A 35 8.63 2.29 0.22
N ARG A 36 9.59 1.96 1.05
CA ARG A 36 10.06 0.60 1.15
C ARG A 36 9.01 -0.31 1.77
N ALA A 37 8.34 0.18 2.82
CA ALA A 37 7.26 -0.58 3.45
C ALA A 37 6.11 -0.77 2.46
N MET A 38 5.78 0.28 1.73
CA MET A 38 4.72 0.26 0.73
C MET A 38 5.01 -0.78 -0.35
N LYS A 39 6.23 -0.75 -0.85
CA LYS A 39 6.67 -1.68 -1.88
C LYS A 39 6.60 -3.12 -1.40
N SER A 40 7.00 -3.34 -0.16
CA SER A 40 6.95 -4.68 0.43
C SER A 40 5.50 -5.19 0.50
N ALA A 41 4.58 -4.34 0.95
CA ALA A 41 3.18 -4.73 1.06
C ALA A 41 2.57 -5.00 -0.30
N LEU A 42 2.84 -4.12 -1.28
CA LEU A 42 2.27 -4.28 -2.61
C LEU A 42 2.79 -5.54 -3.29
N GLY A 43 3.99 -5.97 -2.94
CA GLY A 43 4.54 -7.19 -3.49
C GLY A 43 3.75 -8.45 -3.13
N ARG A 44 2.88 -8.35 -2.12
CA ARG A 44 2.03 -9.46 -1.73
C ARG A 44 0.66 -9.42 -2.39
N TRP A 45 0.36 -8.38 -3.12
CA TRP A 45 -0.93 -8.29 -3.80
C TRP A 45 -0.99 -9.31 -4.93
N PRO A 46 -2.16 -9.91 -5.17
CA PRO A 46 -2.31 -10.72 -6.36
C PRO A 46 -2.05 -9.89 -7.61
N ALA A 47 -1.29 -10.43 -8.55
CA ALA A 47 -0.93 -9.68 -9.74
C ALA A 47 -2.16 -9.24 -10.52
N ALA A 48 -3.18 -10.09 -10.60
CA ALA A 48 -4.38 -9.74 -11.34
C ALA A 48 -5.08 -8.53 -10.71
N THR A 49 -5.10 -8.47 -9.38
CA THR A 49 -5.71 -7.33 -8.70
C THR A 49 -4.97 -6.04 -9.03
N ALA A 50 -3.65 -6.08 -8.94
CA ALA A 50 -2.84 -4.89 -9.20
C ALA A 50 -3.02 -4.41 -10.64
N LEU A 51 -3.10 -5.35 -11.59
CA LEU A 51 -3.22 -4.98 -13.00
C LEU A 51 -4.60 -4.46 -13.35
N ARG A 52 -5.65 -5.01 -12.73
CA ARG A 52 -7.03 -4.64 -13.08
C ARG A 52 -7.57 -3.50 -12.26
N CYS A 53 -6.98 -3.24 -11.09
CA CYS A 53 -7.47 -2.20 -10.19
C CYS A 53 -6.37 -1.19 -9.93
N THR A 54 -5.87 -0.58 -11.00
CA THR A 54 -4.76 0.37 -10.90
C THR A 54 -5.08 1.52 -9.97
N MET A 55 -6.31 2.03 -10.03
CA MET A 55 -6.69 3.13 -9.16
C MET A 55 -6.78 2.68 -7.70
N ALA A 56 -7.11 1.41 -7.47
CA ALA A 56 -7.08 0.89 -6.10
C ALA A 56 -5.66 0.93 -5.54
N VAL A 57 -4.68 0.59 -6.37
CA VAL A 57 -3.27 0.68 -5.94
C VAL A 57 -2.94 2.12 -5.56
N TRP A 58 -3.36 3.07 -6.40
CA TRP A 58 -3.08 4.48 -6.14
C TRP A 58 -3.69 4.93 -4.81
N TRP A 59 -4.98 4.64 -4.59
CA TRP A 59 -5.63 5.08 -3.37
C TRP A 59 -5.09 4.38 -2.14
N TRP A 60 -4.70 3.10 -2.29
CA TRP A 60 -4.06 2.39 -1.19
C TRP A 60 -2.74 3.05 -0.81
N CYS A 61 -1.95 3.41 -1.80
CA CYS A 61 -0.67 4.06 -1.54
C CYS A 61 -0.86 5.42 -0.89
N CYS A 62 -1.85 6.17 -1.34
CA CYS A 62 -2.14 7.48 -0.74
C CYS A 62 -2.56 7.32 0.72
N ALA A 63 -3.45 6.37 0.99
CA ALA A 63 -3.90 6.12 2.36
C ALA A 63 -2.72 5.72 3.24
N PHE A 64 -1.89 4.81 2.74
CA PHE A 64 -0.73 4.33 3.49
C PHE A 64 0.19 5.49 3.84
N LYS A 65 0.45 6.35 2.87
CA LYS A 65 1.31 7.50 3.06
C LYS A 65 0.80 8.40 4.18
N TYR A 66 -0.49 8.70 4.18
CA TYR A 66 -1.05 9.58 5.19
C TYR A 66 -1.03 8.94 6.58
N VAL A 67 -1.34 7.65 6.66
CA VAL A 67 -1.28 6.95 7.93
C VAL A 67 0.16 6.91 8.46
N TRP A 68 1.10 6.64 7.57
CA TRP A 68 2.51 6.53 7.94
C TRP A 68 3.01 7.80 8.62
N ARG A 69 2.64 8.96 8.07
CA ARG A 69 3.21 10.22 8.52
C ARG A 69 2.35 10.98 9.53
N CYS A 70 1.16 10.48 9.82
CA CYS A 70 0.17 11.28 10.56
C CYS A 70 0.67 11.72 11.94
N MET A 71 1.50 10.91 12.59
CA MET A 71 1.97 11.25 13.93
C MET A 71 3.28 12.03 13.94
N VAL A 72 3.93 12.19 12.79
CA VAL A 72 5.26 12.81 12.77
C VAL A 72 5.34 14.08 11.94
N LYS A 73 4.33 14.38 11.14
CA LYS A 73 4.40 15.56 10.29
C LYS A 73 3.85 16.81 10.95
N GLY A 74 3.06 16.66 11.99
CA GLY A 74 2.53 17.82 12.71
C GLY A 74 1.14 18.21 12.30
N LYS A 75 0.49 17.45 11.44
CA LYS A 75 -0.90 17.70 11.01
C LYS A 75 -1.70 16.42 11.15
N THR A 76 -1.71 15.87 12.35
CA THR A 76 -2.22 14.55 12.62
C THR A 76 -3.66 14.36 12.17
N LEU A 77 -4.56 15.22 12.62
CA LEU A 77 -5.98 15.06 12.29
C LEU A 77 -6.23 15.24 10.80
N GLU A 78 -5.54 16.21 10.20
CA GLU A 78 -5.67 16.43 8.76
C GLU A 78 -5.22 15.19 7.98
N ASP A 79 -4.09 14.60 8.37
CA ASP A 79 -3.59 13.42 7.67
C ASP A 79 -4.51 12.22 7.89
N ILE A 80 -5.07 12.08 9.09
CA ILE A 80 -6.02 11.00 9.33
C ILE A 80 -7.27 11.18 8.46
N ASP A 81 -7.78 12.39 8.36
CA ASP A 81 -8.94 12.65 7.52
C ASP A 81 -8.65 12.36 6.07
N LYS A 82 -7.44 12.70 5.60
CA LYS A 82 -7.05 12.40 4.24
C LYS A 82 -6.92 10.89 4.01
N ALA A 83 -6.42 10.17 5.01
CA ALA A 83 -6.31 8.72 4.92
C ALA A 83 -7.70 8.10 4.82
N ILE A 84 -8.64 8.58 5.61
CA ILE A 84 -10.01 8.07 5.58
C ILE A 84 -10.62 8.31 4.20
N ASP A 85 -10.42 9.51 3.64
CA ASP A 85 -10.92 9.83 2.32
C ASP A 85 -10.33 8.88 1.26
N CYS A 86 -9.04 8.65 1.33
CA CYS A 86 -8.39 7.74 0.40
C CYS A 86 -8.89 6.31 0.55
N LEU A 87 -9.20 5.88 1.78
CA LEU A 87 -9.74 4.55 2.01
C LEU A 87 -11.14 4.40 1.45
N TYR A 88 -11.96 5.45 1.52
CA TYR A 88 -13.27 5.43 0.88
C TYR A 88 -13.11 5.27 -0.63
N LYS A 89 -12.16 5.98 -1.22
CA LYS A 89 -11.94 5.90 -2.65
C LYS A 89 -11.40 4.54 -3.03
N LEU A 90 -10.51 3.99 -2.21
CA LEU A 90 -10.02 2.63 -2.42
C LEU A 90 -11.17 1.63 -2.41
N ARG A 91 -12.04 1.74 -1.42
CA ARG A 91 -13.17 0.82 -1.31
C ARG A 91 -14.07 0.94 -2.53
N ARG A 92 -14.30 2.16 -3.00
CA ARG A 92 -15.12 2.40 -4.18
C ARG A 92 -14.53 1.72 -5.42
N GLU A 93 -13.21 1.76 -5.55
CA GLU A 93 -12.55 1.19 -6.71
C GLU A 93 -12.46 -0.33 -6.66
N ILE A 94 -12.24 -0.88 -5.48
CA ILE A 94 -11.98 -2.31 -5.35
C ILE A 94 -13.26 -3.14 -5.22
N LYS A 95 -14.32 -2.55 -4.71
CA LYS A 95 -15.54 -3.29 -4.39
C LYS A 95 -16.15 -3.97 -5.62
N PRO A 96 -16.32 -3.27 -6.76
CA PRO A 96 -16.88 -3.93 -7.93
C PRO A 96 -16.03 -5.09 -8.43
N TYR A 97 -14.72 -4.92 -8.37
CA TYR A 97 -13.81 -5.97 -8.80
C TYR A 97 -13.95 -7.20 -7.92
N LEU A 98 -13.97 -7.02 -6.61
CA LEU A 98 -14.10 -8.13 -5.69
C LEU A 98 -15.46 -8.80 -5.82
N LYS A 99 -16.50 -8.03 -6.07
CA LYS A 99 -17.83 -8.59 -6.27
C LYS A 99 -17.85 -9.49 -7.50
N SER A 100 -17.28 -9.02 -8.61
CA SER A 100 -17.16 -9.84 -9.80
C SER A 100 -16.38 -11.10 -9.54
N GLN A 101 -15.30 -10.98 -8.80
CA GLN A 101 -14.44 -12.10 -8.50
C GLN A 101 -15.19 -13.13 -7.65
N MET A 102 -15.94 -12.67 -6.67
CA MET A 102 -16.71 -13.54 -5.81
C MET A 102 -17.80 -14.27 -6.61
N GLU A 103 -18.44 -13.57 -7.53
CA GLU A 103 -19.46 -14.19 -8.37
C GLU A 103 -18.87 -15.26 -9.27
N ALA A 104 -17.69 -14.98 -9.83
CA ALA A 104 -17.01 -15.97 -10.64
C ALA A 104 -16.64 -17.20 -9.83
N ASP A 105 -16.10 -16.97 -8.65
CA ASP A 105 -15.72 -18.06 -7.75
C ASP A 105 -16.95 -18.87 -7.33
N HIS A 106 -18.05 -18.17 -7.09
CA HIS A 106 -19.29 -18.83 -6.72
C HIS A 106 -19.77 -19.77 -7.83
N ILE A 107 -19.75 -19.31 -9.06
CA ILE A 107 -20.16 -20.12 -10.19
C ILE A 107 -19.27 -21.35 -10.32
N VAL A 108 -17.97 -21.15 -10.22
CA VAL A 108 -17.01 -22.23 -10.35
C VAL A 108 -17.14 -23.23 -9.21
N ALA A 109 -17.33 -22.74 -8.00
CA ALA A 109 -17.39 -23.59 -6.82
C ALA A 109 -18.77 -24.14 -6.56
N GLY A 110 -19.80 -23.62 -7.22
CA GLY A 110 -21.17 -24.06 -7.00
C GLY A 110 -21.73 -23.66 -5.66
N LYS A 111 -21.21 -22.59 -5.08
CA LYS A 111 -21.65 -22.13 -3.77
C LYS A 111 -22.62 -20.96 -3.91
N SER A 112 -23.48 -20.83 -2.91
CA SER A 112 -24.39 -19.70 -2.88
C SER A 112 -23.65 -18.47 -2.35
N ILE A 113 -23.92 -17.34 -3.00
CA ILE A 113 -23.37 -16.08 -2.56
C ILE A 113 -23.84 -15.73 -1.16
N GLU A 114 -25.03 -16.16 -0.82
CA GLU A 114 -25.60 -15.85 0.49
C GLU A 114 -24.88 -16.53 1.62
N ASP A 115 -24.07 -17.51 1.32
CA ASP A 115 -23.29 -18.18 2.33
C ASP A 115 -22.16 -17.32 2.88
N ARG A 116 -22.01 -16.16 2.35
CA ARG A 116 -20.93 -15.28 2.74
C ARG A 116 -21.32 -14.36 3.92
#